data_f7a1462e86ce66873c532c8e0c824ccd
#
_entry.id   f7a1462e86ce66873c532c8e0c824ccd
#
_cell.length_a   1.000
_cell.length_b   1.000
_cell.length_c   1.000
_cell.angle_alpha   90.00
_cell.angle_beta   90.00
_cell.angle_gamma   90.00
#
_symmetry.space_group_name_H-M   'P 1'
#
loop_
_entity.id
_entity.type
_entity.pdbx_description
1 polymer ?
#
loop_
_entity_poly.entity_id
_entity_poly.type
_entity_poly.pdbx_seq_one_letter_code
_entity_poly.pdbx_strand_id
1 'polypeptide(L)'
;MPAIVAGLRDAGIDITEEDVRRESGGSVAAGRPHVADALVRLGLVSDRTTAFAEFLNAGRPGYVNRYATPLHEMIPLIVAAGGVPVIAHPWGRRGGAVLDAAALESLTSLGLAGIEVDHQDHSPEQRTRLRALAADLDLIVTGSSDHHGLGKIDHDLGVNTTDPEQYERLVSLAASRPVVE
;
A
#
# COMPACT_ATOMS: atom_id res chain seq x y z
N MET A 1 11.38 1.96 -12.36
CA MET A 1 11.30 3.37 -12.85
C MET A 1 11.61 3.48 -14.35
N PRO A 2 12.74 3.00 -14.90
CA PRO A 2 13.07 3.15 -16.34
C PRO A 2 11.96 2.68 -17.27
N ALA A 3 11.36 1.52 -17.02
CA ALA A 3 10.30 0.98 -17.88
C ALA A 3 9.00 1.83 -17.89
N ILE A 4 8.68 2.53 -16.80
CA ILE A 4 7.54 3.47 -16.76
C ILE A 4 7.83 4.66 -17.68
N VAL A 5 9.02 5.25 -17.55
CA VAL A 5 9.44 6.39 -18.37
C VAL A 5 9.52 6.00 -19.84
N ALA A 6 10.07 4.81 -20.15
CA ALA A 6 10.10 4.28 -21.52
C ALA A 6 8.69 4.16 -22.12
N GLY A 7 7.75 3.53 -21.41
CA GLY A 7 6.36 3.39 -21.89
C GLY A 7 5.65 4.73 -22.10
N LEU A 8 5.91 5.72 -21.27
CA LEU A 8 5.39 7.09 -21.45
C LEU A 8 5.99 7.75 -22.70
N ARG A 9 7.30 7.62 -22.90
CA ARG A 9 7.99 8.19 -24.09
C ARG A 9 7.54 7.52 -25.38
N ASP A 10 7.33 6.21 -25.37
CA ASP A 10 6.78 5.47 -26.53
C ASP A 10 5.37 5.95 -26.89
N ALA A 11 4.62 6.46 -25.91
CA ALA A 11 3.31 7.09 -26.09
C ALA A 11 3.41 8.59 -26.47
N GLY A 12 4.61 9.12 -26.72
CA GLY A 12 4.82 10.51 -27.13
C GLY A 12 4.88 11.52 -25.98
N ILE A 13 4.98 11.06 -24.73
CA ILE A 13 5.08 11.92 -23.55
C ILE A 13 6.56 12.29 -23.30
N ASP A 14 6.87 13.59 -23.35
CA ASP A 14 8.24 14.07 -23.12
C ASP A 14 8.54 14.17 -21.62
N ILE A 15 9.01 13.05 -21.06
CA ILE A 15 9.42 12.91 -19.66
C ILE A 15 10.73 12.11 -19.57
N THR A 16 11.58 12.46 -18.61
CA THR A 16 12.86 11.80 -18.37
C THR A 16 12.93 11.19 -16.97
N GLU A 17 13.88 10.26 -16.76
CA GLU A 17 14.14 9.72 -15.41
C GLU A 17 14.64 10.82 -14.45
N GLU A 18 15.32 11.84 -14.98
CA GLU A 18 15.79 12.98 -14.19
C GLU A 18 14.62 13.83 -13.68
N ASP A 19 13.58 14.01 -14.49
CA ASP A 19 12.36 14.70 -14.07
C ASP A 19 11.71 14.00 -12.88
N VAL A 20 11.64 12.65 -12.92
CA VAL A 20 11.09 11.85 -11.83
C VAL A 20 12.00 11.85 -10.60
N ARG A 21 13.32 11.77 -10.80
CA ARG A 21 14.31 11.79 -9.70
C ARG A 21 14.24 13.09 -8.91
N ARG A 22 14.00 14.21 -9.60
CA ARG A 22 13.81 15.51 -8.97
C ARG A 22 12.63 15.51 -7.98
N GLU A 23 11.51 14.90 -8.35
CA GLU A 23 10.32 14.79 -7.48
C GLU A 23 10.53 13.81 -6.31
N SER A 24 11.42 12.85 -6.46
CA SER A 24 11.71 11.90 -5.37
C SER A 24 12.66 12.44 -4.29
N GLY A 25 13.15 13.68 -4.44
CA GLY A 25 14.08 14.28 -3.48
C GLY A 25 15.39 13.49 -3.33
N GLY A 26 15.80 12.75 -4.38
CA GLY A 26 16.98 11.88 -4.34
C GLY A 26 16.74 10.51 -3.69
N SER A 27 15.51 10.16 -3.34
CA SER A 27 15.16 8.83 -2.83
C SER A 27 15.47 7.74 -3.87
N VAL A 28 16.12 6.67 -3.43
CA VAL A 28 16.39 5.48 -4.27
C VAL A 28 15.08 4.77 -4.69
N ALA A 29 14.02 4.94 -3.91
CA ALA A 29 12.73 4.28 -4.11
C ALA A 29 11.70 5.19 -4.83
N ALA A 30 12.08 5.79 -5.96
CA ALA A 30 11.13 6.55 -6.77
C ALA A 30 10.03 5.62 -7.34
N GLY A 31 8.77 5.96 -7.09
CA GLY A 31 7.57 5.21 -7.49
C GLY A 31 6.64 5.99 -8.41
N ARG A 32 5.51 5.37 -8.80
CA ARG A 32 4.48 6.02 -9.64
C ARG A 32 3.99 7.38 -9.13
N PRO A 33 3.86 7.63 -7.80
CA PRO A 33 3.51 8.98 -7.33
C PRO A 33 4.50 10.06 -7.78
N HIS A 34 5.81 9.78 -7.76
CA HIS A 34 6.83 10.72 -8.22
C HIS A 34 6.78 10.94 -9.74
N VAL A 35 6.37 9.91 -10.52
CA VAL A 35 6.10 10.09 -11.96
C VAL A 35 4.90 11.00 -12.16
N ALA A 36 3.82 10.81 -11.37
CA ALA A 36 2.65 11.68 -11.42
C ALA A 36 3.02 13.15 -11.11
N ASP A 37 3.83 13.37 -10.07
CA ASP A 37 4.31 14.71 -9.72
C ASP A 37 5.15 15.34 -10.84
N ALA A 38 6.02 14.57 -11.47
CA ALA A 38 6.80 15.03 -12.61
C ALA A 38 5.90 15.43 -13.79
N LEU A 39 4.85 14.63 -14.09
CA LEU A 39 3.87 14.97 -15.14
C LEU A 39 3.11 16.28 -14.82
N VAL A 40 2.73 16.48 -13.55
CA VAL A 40 2.08 17.73 -13.10
C VAL A 40 3.03 18.90 -13.19
N ARG A 41 4.26 18.79 -12.71
CA ARG A 41 5.27 19.84 -12.78
C ARG A 41 5.60 20.24 -14.22
N LEU A 42 5.64 19.29 -15.13
CA LEU A 42 5.86 19.54 -16.55
C LEU A 42 4.64 20.14 -17.28
N GLY A 43 3.51 20.30 -16.58
CA GLY A 43 2.27 20.84 -17.15
C GLY A 43 1.58 19.87 -18.13
N LEU A 44 1.92 18.60 -18.09
CA LEU A 44 1.35 17.56 -18.97
C LEU A 44 -0.03 17.08 -18.48
N VAL A 45 -0.30 17.26 -17.17
CA VAL A 45 -1.60 17.00 -16.52
C VAL A 45 -1.85 18.02 -15.42
N SER A 46 -3.11 18.19 -15.03
CA SER A 46 -3.53 19.15 -13.99
C SER A 46 -3.19 18.71 -12.56
N ASP A 47 -3.23 17.42 -12.30
CA ASP A 47 -3.10 16.85 -10.96
C ASP A 47 -2.71 15.36 -11.00
N ARG A 48 -2.37 14.79 -9.81
CA ARG A 48 -2.03 13.37 -9.67
C ARG A 48 -3.15 12.43 -10.11
N THR A 49 -4.41 12.77 -9.82
CA THR A 49 -5.56 11.92 -10.15
C THR A 49 -5.64 11.73 -11.66
N THR A 50 -5.52 12.82 -12.41
CA THR A 50 -5.45 12.83 -13.87
C THR A 50 -4.24 12.05 -14.38
N ALA A 51 -3.06 12.24 -13.78
CA ALA A 51 -1.85 11.49 -14.15
C ALA A 51 -2.07 9.97 -14.02
N PHE A 52 -2.67 9.52 -12.92
CA PHE A 52 -2.98 8.10 -12.73
C PHE A 52 -4.05 7.60 -13.71
N ALA A 53 -5.12 8.35 -13.92
CA ALA A 53 -6.22 7.96 -14.80
C ALA A 53 -5.78 7.83 -16.27
N GLU A 54 -4.95 8.72 -16.75
CA GLU A 54 -4.56 8.79 -18.16
C GLU A 54 -3.29 8.00 -18.47
N PHE A 55 -2.33 7.92 -17.54
CA PHE A 55 -0.99 7.43 -17.85
C PHE A 55 -0.49 6.28 -16.98
N LEU A 56 -0.90 6.14 -15.70
CA LEU A 56 -0.21 5.28 -14.74
C LEU A 56 -1.03 4.11 -14.20
N ASN A 57 -2.34 4.07 -14.41
CA ASN A 57 -3.20 2.94 -14.03
C ASN A 57 -3.07 1.77 -15.00
N ALA A 58 -3.58 0.60 -14.59
CA ALA A 58 -3.58 -0.61 -15.42
C ALA A 58 -4.19 -0.33 -16.82
N GLY A 59 -3.48 -0.78 -17.85
CA GLY A 59 -3.85 -0.54 -19.25
C GLY A 59 -3.42 0.80 -19.82
N ARG A 60 -2.69 1.63 -19.05
CA ARG A 60 -2.16 2.92 -19.51
C ARG A 60 -0.68 2.82 -19.90
N PRO A 61 -0.15 3.76 -20.72
CA PRO A 61 1.22 3.68 -21.27
C PRO A 61 2.32 3.55 -20.22
N GLY A 62 2.21 4.27 -19.10
CA GLY A 62 3.17 4.22 -18.00
C GLY A 62 2.89 3.12 -16.98
N TYR A 63 1.97 2.18 -17.28
CA TYR A 63 1.72 1.06 -16.38
C TYR A 63 2.73 -0.06 -16.60
N VAL A 64 3.48 -0.38 -15.57
CA VAL A 64 4.39 -1.53 -15.56
C VAL A 64 3.93 -2.50 -14.50
N ASN A 65 3.66 -3.73 -14.91
CA ASN A 65 3.36 -4.82 -14.00
C ASN A 65 4.57 -5.08 -13.10
N ARG A 66 4.34 -5.13 -11.80
CA ARG A 66 5.37 -5.46 -10.82
C ARG A 66 5.13 -6.90 -10.36
N TYR A 67 6.18 -7.70 -10.36
CA TYR A 67 6.15 -8.95 -9.62
C TYR A 67 5.85 -8.64 -8.15
N ALA A 68 4.88 -9.33 -7.59
CA ALA A 68 4.57 -9.28 -6.17
C ALA A 68 4.47 -10.73 -5.70
N THR A 69 5.25 -11.08 -4.69
CA THR A 69 5.18 -12.40 -4.07
C THR A 69 3.77 -12.62 -3.53
N PRO A 70 3.12 -13.75 -3.84
CA PRO A 70 1.80 -14.07 -3.30
C PRO A 70 1.78 -14.05 -1.77
N LEU A 71 0.66 -13.64 -1.16
CA LEU A 71 0.56 -13.52 0.31
C LEU A 71 0.86 -14.83 1.04
N HIS A 72 0.42 -15.98 0.49
CA HIS A 72 0.68 -17.30 1.09
C HIS A 72 2.16 -17.71 1.09
N GLU A 73 2.99 -17.09 0.27
CA GLU A 73 4.45 -17.24 0.29
C GLU A 73 5.11 -16.16 1.14
N MET A 74 4.63 -14.91 1.04
CA MET A 74 5.24 -13.75 1.72
C MET A 74 5.06 -13.82 3.24
N ILE A 75 3.89 -14.20 3.72
CA ILE A 75 3.60 -14.25 5.16
C ILE A 75 4.56 -15.18 5.90
N PRO A 76 4.75 -16.45 5.48
CA PRO A 76 5.75 -17.33 6.10
C PRO A 76 7.18 -16.78 6.04
N LEU A 77 7.56 -16.11 4.96
CA LEU A 77 8.89 -15.50 4.83
C LEU A 77 9.08 -14.37 5.85
N ILE A 78 8.08 -13.51 6.05
CA ILE A 78 8.13 -12.45 7.06
C ILE A 78 8.24 -13.06 8.47
N VAL A 79 7.46 -14.08 8.76
CA VAL A 79 7.50 -14.79 10.05
C VAL A 79 8.85 -15.45 10.27
N ALA A 80 9.39 -16.13 9.26
CA ALA A 80 10.71 -16.77 9.33
C ALA A 80 11.86 -15.75 9.55
N ALA A 81 11.69 -14.54 9.04
CA ALA A 81 12.63 -13.43 9.26
C ALA A 81 12.42 -12.73 10.64
N GLY A 82 11.56 -13.24 11.52
CA GLY A 82 11.24 -12.61 12.80
C GLY A 82 10.29 -11.42 12.72
N GLY A 83 9.70 -11.15 11.54
CA GLY A 83 8.77 -10.04 11.33
C GLY A 83 7.32 -10.37 11.70
N VAL A 84 6.48 -9.35 11.87
CA VAL A 84 5.05 -9.45 12.16
C VAL A 84 4.27 -9.00 10.93
N PRO A 85 3.67 -9.92 10.15
CA PRO A 85 2.94 -9.55 8.94
C PRO A 85 1.58 -8.94 9.26
N VAL A 86 1.33 -7.75 8.73
CA VAL A 86 0.04 -7.03 8.76
C VAL A 86 -0.33 -6.64 7.33
N ILE A 87 -1.56 -6.93 6.90
CA ILE A 87 -2.03 -6.54 5.56
C ILE A 87 -2.56 -5.11 5.62
N ALA A 88 -1.95 -4.22 4.82
CA ALA A 88 -2.39 -2.85 4.63
C ALA A 88 -3.69 -2.80 3.81
N HIS A 89 -4.66 -1.97 4.23
CA HIS A 89 -5.94 -1.66 3.57
C HIS A 89 -6.53 -2.81 2.72
N PRO A 90 -6.83 -4.00 3.33
CA PRO A 90 -7.15 -5.24 2.61
C PRO A 90 -8.34 -5.11 1.66
N TRP A 91 -9.33 -4.26 1.97
CA TRP A 91 -10.51 -4.04 1.13
C TRP A 91 -10.51 -2.70 0.40
N GLY A 92 -9.39 -1.97 0.45
CA GLY A 92 -9.21 -0.79 -0.37
C GLY A 92 -9.26 -1.10 -1.85
N ARG A 93 -9.80 -0.20 -2.65
CA ARG A 93 -9.95 -0.31 -4.10
C ARG A 93 -10.76 -1.54 -4.52
N ARG A 94 -10.12 -2.68 -4.80
CA ARG A 94 -10.77 -3.93 -5.26
C ARG A 94 -10.50 -5.13 -4.35
N GLY A 95 -9.82 -4.92 -3.22
CA GLY A 95 -9.31 -6.01 -2.37
C GLY A 95 -10.40 -6.86 -1.72
N GLY A 96 -11.58 -6.30 -1.44
CA GLY A 96 -12.67 -7.02 -0.78
C GLY A 96 -13.22 -8.24 -1.53
N ALA A 97 -12.99 -8.33 -2.84
CA ALA A 97 -13.36 -9.50 -3.64
C ALA A 97 -12.31 -10.63 -3.62
N VAL A 98 -11.08 -10.31 -3.18
CA VAL A 98 -9.93 -11.25 -3.19
C VAL A 98 -9.58 -11.69 -1.77
N LEU A 99 -9.68 -10.79 -0.80
CA LEU A 99 -9.38 -11.04 0.62
C LEU A 99 -10.69 -11.13 1.42
N ASP A 100 -11.50 -12.13 1.10
CA ASP A 100 -12.70 -12.47 1.87
C ASP A 100 -12.37 -13.14 3.21
N ALA A 101 -13.37 -13.50 3.99
CA ALA A 101 -13.20 -14.12 5.31
C ALA A 101 -12.38 -15.42 5.23
N ALA A 102 -12.66 -16.28 4.25
CA ALA A 102 -11.97 -17.56 4.08
C ALA A 102 -10.49 -17.37 3.71
N ALA A 103 -10.21 -16.39 2.85
CA ALA A 103 -8.83 -16.03 2.50
C ALA A 103 -8.07 -15.52 3.73
N LEU A 104 -8.66 -14.63 4.54
CA LEU A 104 -8.03 -14.13 5.76
C LEU A 104 -7.78 -15.23 6.78
N GLU A 105 -8.74 -16.14 6.99
CA GLU A 105 -8.58 -17.31 7.85
C GLU A 105 -7.42 -18.21 7.39
N SER A 106 -7.34 -18.49 6.09
CA SER A 106 -6.22 -19.24 5.51
C SER A 106 -4.87 -18.56 5.75
N LEU A 107 -4.80 -17.23 5.60
CA LEU A 107 -3.57 -16.48 5.83
C LEU A 107 -3.18 -16.39 7.31
N THR A 108 -4.16 -16.40 8.21
CA THR A 108 -3.93 -16.46 9.67
C THR A 108 -3.23 -17.76 10.05
N SER A 109 -3.61 -18.89 9.48
CA SER A 109 -2.94 -20.17 9.70
C SER A 109 -1.49 -20.21 9.20
N LEU A 110 -1.10 -19.29 8.29
CA LEU A 110 0.27 -19.09 7.82
C LEU A 110 1.07 -18.07 8.65
N GLY A 111 0.44 -17.45 9.65
CA GLY A 111 1.08 -16.51 10.57
C GLY A 111 0.75 -15.04 10.32
N LEU A 112 -0.28 -14.71 9.52
CA LEU A 112 -0.82 -13.36 9.45
C LEU A 112 -1.21 -12.90 10.85
N ALA A 113 -0.68 -11.76 11.29
CA ALA A 113 -0.86 -11.25 12.64
C ALA A 113 -1.88 -10.12 12.74
N GLY A 114 -2.15 -9.41 11.66
CA GLY A 114 -3.09 -8.29 11.71
C GLY A 114 -3.53 -7.80 10.34
N ILE A 115 -4.51 -6.91 10.37
CA ILE A 115 -5.03 -6.19 9.20
C ILE A 115 -5.23 -4.72 9.53
N GLU A 116 -4.99 -3.85 8.56
CA GLU A 116 -5.33 -2.44 8.68
C GLU A 116 -6.82 -2.25 8.39
N VAL A 117 -7.56 -1.78 9.39
CA VAL A 117 -9.00 -1.56 9.31
C VAL A 117 -9.32 -0.08 9.12
N ASP A 118 -8.67 0.77 9.92
CA ASP A 118 -8.92 2.20 9.89
C ASP A 118 -8.07 2.87 8.81
N HIS A 119 -8.66 2.93 7.61
CA HIS A 119 -8.04 3.48 6.41
C HIS A 119 -9.07 4.26 5.57
N GLN A 120 -8.65 5.32 4.87
CA GLN A 120 -9.56 6.16 4.07
C GLN A 120 -10.22 5.43 2.91
N ASP A 121 -9.57 4.42 2.34
CA ASP A 121 -10.12 3.61 1.25
C ASP A 121 -11.20 2.61 1.72
N HIS A 122 -11.46 2.51 3.04
CA HIS A 122 -12.53 1.67 3.59
C HIS A 122 -13.75 2.50 3.97
N SER A 123 -14.94 2.08 3.48
CA SER A 123 -16.20 2.66 3.96
C SER A 123 -16.45 2.31 5.44
N PRO A 124 -17.33 3.05 6.14
CA PRO A 124 -17.72 2.71 7.52
C PRO A 124 -18.20 1.26 7.67
N GLU A 125 -18.97 0.76 6.70
CA GLU A 125 -19.48 -0.61 6.68
C GLU A 125 -18.35 -1.63 6.50
N GLN A 126 -17.37 -1.33 5.63
CA GLN A 126 -16.19 -2.17 5.46
C GLN A 126 -15.35 -2.22 6.73
N ARG A 127 -15.11 -1.09 7.39
CA ARG A 127 -14.39 -1.04 8.67
C ARG A 127 -15.09 -1.88 9.74
N THR A 128 -16.43 -1.77 9.85
CA THR A 128 -17.21 -2.57 10.81
C THR A 128 -17.05 -4.07 10.54
N ARG A 129 -17.17 -4.50 9.29
CA ARG A 129 -17.04 -5.91 8.90
C ARG A 129 -15.61 -6.43 9.08
N LEU A 130 -14.59 -5.65 8.70
CA LEU A 130 -13.19 -6.02 8.89
C LEU A 130 -12.84 -6.15 10.37
N ARG A 131 -13.36 -5.26 11.21
CA ARG A 131 -13.18 -5.31 12.67
C ARG A 131 -13.80 -6.56 13.28
N ALA A 132 -15.00 -6.96 12.84
CA ALA A 132 -15.63 -8.20 13.26
C ALA A 132 -14.81 -9.42 12.84
N LEU A 133 -14.35 -9.48 11.57
CA LEU A 133 -13.47 -10.55 11.09
C LEU A 133 -12.14 -10.62 11.85
N ALA A 134 -11.56 -9.45 12.16
CA ALA A 134 -10.33 -9.40 12.94
C ALA A 134 -10.54 -9.95 14.36
N ALA A 135 -11.69 -9.67 15.00
CA ALA A 135 -12.04 -10.21 16.31
C ALA A 135 -12.25 -11.73 16.26
N ASP A 136 -12.96 -12.24 15.24
CA ASP A 136 -13.22 -13.68 15.08
C ASP A 136 -11.93 -14.48 14.82
N LEU A 137 -10.94 -13.86 14.15
CA LEU A 137 -9.66 -14.48 13.79
C LEU A 137 -8.50 -14.11 14.73
N ASP A 138 -8.76 -13.40 15.82
CA ASP A 138 -7.77 -12.86 16.78
C ASP A 138 -6.65 -12.04 16.11
N LEU A 139 -6.99 -11.32 15.04
CA LEU A 139 -6.04 -10.45 14.32
C LEU A 139 -5.91 -9.09 15.03
N ILE A 140 -4.70 -8.55 15.00
CA ILE A 140 -4.41 -7.17 15.42
C ILE A 140 -5.05 -6.20 14.42
N VAL A 141 -5.75 -5.20 14.93
CA VAL A 141 -6.36 -4.13 14.13
C VAL A 141 -5.43 -2.93 14.12
N THR A 142 -5.01 -2.50 12.93
CA THR A 142 -4.22 -1.28 12.76
C THR A 142 -4.98 -0.21 12.00
N GLY A 143 -4.47 1.01 12.04
CA GLY A 143 -4.95 2.14 11.26
C GLY A 143 -3.80 3.05 10.86
N SER A 144 -3.89 3.64 9.67
CA SER A 144 -2.95 4.65 9.20
C SER A 144 -3.61 5.63 8.22
N SER A 145 -2.99 6.80 8.07
CA SER A 145 -3.41 7.79 7.07
C SER A 145 -2.96 7.46 5.66
N ASP A 146 -2.02 6.53 5.49
CA ASP A 146 -1.38 6.24 4.20
C ASP A 146 -0.88 7.52 3.50
N HIS A 147 -0.27 8.41 4.30
CA HIS A 147 0.20 9.72 3.85
C HIS A 147 1.28 9.60 2.80
N HIS A 148 1.10 10.28 1.66
CA HIS A 148 2.03 10.31 0.53
C HIS A 148 2.32 11.75 0.07
N GLY A 149 2.44 12.67 1.02
CA GLY A 149 2.64 14.09 0.75
C GLY A 149 1.37 14.83 0.36
N LEU A 150 1.51 16.13 0.08
CA LEU A 150 0.39 17.05 -0.13
C LEU A 150 -0.50 16.73 -1.35
N GLY A 151 -0.01 15.91 -2.28
CA GLY A 151 -0.78 15.54 -3.47
C GLY A 151 -1.79 14.41 -3.26
N LYS A 152 -1.86 13.80 -2.07
CA LYS A 152 -2.87 12.80 -1.72
C LYS A 152 -3.91 13.44 -0.78
N ILE A 153 -5.08 13.74 -1.34
CA ILE A 153 -6.18 14.41 -0.62
C ILE A 153 -6.77 13.46 0.44
N ASP A 154 -7.21 14.02 1.58
CA ASP A 154 -7.84 13.29 2.70
C ASP A 154 -6.97 12.21 3.38
N HIS A 155 -5.66 12.30 3.23
CA HIS A 155 -4.69 11.36 3.82
C HIS A 155 -3.67 12.10 4.70
N ASP A 156 -4.12 13.11 5.42
CA ASP A 156 -3.26 13.87 6.33
C ASP A 156 -2.80 12.99 7.51
N LEU A 157 -1.63 13.31 8.04
CA LEU A 157 -1.09 12.58 9.19
C LEU A 157 -2.08 12.64 10.37
N GLY A 158 -2.37 11.48 10.95
CA GLY A 158 -3.27 11.36 12.11
C GLY A 158 -4.77 11.22 11.76
N VAL A 159 -5.16 11.24 10.48
CA VAL A 159 -6.57 11.02 10.08
C VAL A 159 -7.09 9.66 10.55
N ASN A 160 -6.25 8.62 10.47
CA ASN A 160 -6.50 7.31 11.05
C ASN A 160 -5.29 6.90 11.86
N THR A 161 -5.52 6.27 13.02
CA THR A 161 -4.46 5.82 13.92
C THR A 161 -4.75 4.41 14.42
N THR A 162 -3.72 3.71 14.84
CA THR A 162 -3.86 2.43 15.54
C THR A 162 -4.25 2.70 16.99
N ASP A 163 -5.22 1.94 17.50
CA ASP A 163 -5.59 1.96 18.91
C ASP A 163 -4.38 1.58 19.80
N PRO A 164 -4.15 2.26 20.94
CA PRO A 164 -3.01 2.00 21.80
C PRO A 164 -2.88 0.54 22.26
N GLU A 165 -4.00 -0.13 22.60
CA GLU A 165 -3.96 -1.55 23.00
C GLU A 165 -3.54 -2.45 21.83
N GLN A 166 -4.01 -2.17 20.64
CA GLN A 166 -3.62 -2.91 19.44
C GLN A 166 -2.14 -2.66 19.08
N TYR A 167 -1.68 -1.43 19.26
CA TYR A 167 -0.27 -1.09 19.10
C TYR A 167 0.62 -1.87 20.09
N GLU A 168 0.24 -1.93 21.37
CA GLU A 168 0.97 -2.69 22.39
C GLU A 168 0.98 -4.20 22.07
N ARG A 169 -0.13 -4.76 21.60
CA ARG A 169 -0.18 -6.15 21.10
C ARG A 169 0.83 -6.37 19.98
N LEU A 170 0.89 -5.46 19.00
CA LEU A 170 1.79 -5.56 17.86
C LEU A 170 3.26 -5.52 18.31
N VAL A 171 3.62 -4.57 19.17
CA VAL A 171 4.97 -4.41 19.70
C VAL A 171 5.40 -5.61 20.56
N SER A 172 4.51 -6.10 21.41
CA SER A 172 4.75 -7.28 22.25
C SER A 172 4.99 -8.53 21.40
N LEU A 173 4.20 -8.71 20.33
CA LEU A 173 4.38 -9.83 19.41
C LEU A 173 5.72 -9.72 18.66
N ALA A 174 6.09 -8.51 18.22
CA ALA A 174 7.37 -8.27 17.56
C ALA A 174 8.55 -8.55 18.50
N ALA A 175 8.49 -8.11 19.76
CA ALA A 175 9.53 -8.35 20.76
C ALA A 175 9.69 -9.83 21.14
N SER A 176 8.65 -10.64 21.00
CA SER A 176 8.66 -12.08 21.31
C SER A 176 9.30 -12.94 20.21
N ARG A 177 9.53 -12.38 19.01
CA ARG A 177 10.09 -13.12 17.87
C ARG A 177 11.61 -13.00 17.82
N PRO A 178 12.33 -14.11 17.55
CA PRO A 178 13.78 -14.06 17.43
C PRO A 178 14.18 -13.20 16.21
N VAL A 179 15.12 -12.30 16.40
CA VAL A 179 15.77 -11.61 15.27
C VAL A 179 16.69 -12.64 14.61
N VAL A 180 16.49 -12.90 13.34
CA VAL A 180 17.41 -13.72 12.54
C VAL A 180 18.61 -12.85 12.18
N GLU A 181 19.79 -13.17 12.74
CA GLU A 181 21.06 -12.53 12.39
C GLU A 181 21.55 -12.94 10.99
#